data_ea0681316a7563f71383d234777d1ada
#
_entry.id   ea0681316a7563f71383d234777d1ada
#
_cell.length_a   1.000
_cell.length_b   1.000
_cell.length_c   1.000
_cell.angle_alpha   90.00
_cell.angle_beta   90.00
_cell.angle_gamma   90.00
#
_symmetry.space_group_name_H-M   'P 1'
#
loop_
_entity.id
_entity.type
_entity.pdbx_description
1 polymer ?
#
loop_
_entity_poly.entity_id
_entity_poly.type
_entity_poly.pdbx_seq_one_letter_code
_entity_poly.pdbx_strand_id
1 'polypeptide(L)'
;MKKKILIMAALAMLMMPGKLLAQNFNDYFVDKTLRVDYTFVGNAKQQMIAVDELNVMPRWYGKKQRLGEVPVEGNGQITVRAHKTGEVIYRNSFSTLFQEWLSYPEAKKNTQSFENVFLVPMPKDTVDITLSLFNNRREVTASLTHQVVPTDILIHHKGEKPTAYETIQQAADTTRCIHVAYIAEGYTDAEMDTFIKDVKDANEALFNHEPFKKMRDRFNVIAVKS
;
A
#
# COMPACT_ATOMS: atom_id res chain seq x y z
N MET A 1 -44.19 34.12 -10.67
CA MET A 1 -42.78 34.49 -10.58
C MET A 1 -42.12 33.96 -9.31
N LYS A 2 -42.67 34.15 -8.11
CA LYS A 2 -42.02 33.71 -6.83
C LYS A 2 -41.72 32.19 -6.75
N LYS A 3 -42.58 31.30 -7.25
CA LYS A 3 -42.32 29.83 -7.25
C LYS A 3 -41.17 29.39 -8.17
N LYS A 4 -40.95 30.07 -9.32
CA LYS A 4 -39.83 29.75 -10.22
C LYS A 4 -38.48 30.18 -9.64
N ILE A 5 -38.46 31.28 -8.91
CA ILE A 5 -37.24 31.78 -8.21
C ILE A 5 -36.87 30.84 -7.06
N LEU A 6 -37.85 30.29 -6.32
CA LEU A 6 -37.59 29.33 -5.24
C LEU A 6 -37.03 27.99 -5.76
N ILE A 7 -37.48 27.49 -6.92
CA ILE A 7 -36.99 26.27 -7.55
C ILE A 7 -35.58 26.47 -8.09
N MET A 8 -35.26 27.62 -8.67
CA MET A 8 -33.90 27.94 -9.11
C MET A 8 -32.92 28.08 -7.95
N ALA A 9 -33.35 28.67 -6.82
CA ALA A 9 -32.52 28.75 -5.62
C ALA A 9 -32.26 27.38 -4.99
N ALA A 10 -33.25 26.48 -4.97
CA ALA A 10 -33.09 25.10 -4.49
C ALA A 10 -32.16 24.27 -5.41
N LEU A 11 -32.23 24.46 -6.74
CA LEU A 11 -31.35 23.80 -7.70
C LEU A 11 -29.91 24.31 -7.61
N ALA A 12 -29.70 25.60 -7.31
CA ALA A 12 -28.37 26.18 -7.11
C ALA A 12 -27.70 25.70 -5.81
N MET A 13 -28.48 25.37 -4.75
CA MET A 13 -27.94 24.75 -3.53
C MET A 13 -27.50 23.29 -3.73
N LEU A 14 -28.10 22.57 -4.69
CA LEU A 14 -27.69 21.20 -5.01
C LEU A 14 -26.40 21.13 -5.88
N MET A 15 -25.98 22.25 -6.46
CA MET A 15 -24.76 22.34 -7.28
C MET A 15 -23.58 23.01 -6.55
N MET A 16 -23.64 23.18 -5.24
CA MET A 16 -22.39 23.50 -4.54
C MET A 16 -21.46 22.29 -4.67
N PRO A 17 -20.32 22.40 -5.39
CA PRO A 17 -19.32 21.35 -5.36
C PRO A 17 -18.91 21.25 -3.88
N GLY A 18 -19.25 20.13 -3.24
CA GLY A 18 -18.69 19.82 -1.93
C GLY A 18 -17.19 20.02 -2.10
N LYS A 19 -16.62 20.97 -1.35
CA LYS A 19 -15.15 21.07 -1.30
C LYS A 19 -14.68 19.70 -0.87
N LEU A 20 -14.15 18.92 -1.80
CA LEU A 20 -13.27 17.81 -1.50
C LEU A 20 -12.08 18.45 -0.78
N LEU A 21 -12.21 18.64 0.52
CA LEU A 21 -11.08 19.00 1.36
C LEU A 21 -10.10 17.83 1.15
N ALA A 22 -8.96 18.14 0.55
CA ALA A 22 -7.91 17.15 0.39
C ALA A 22 -7.60 16.60 1.77
N GLN A 23 -7.82 15.29 1.96
CA GLN A 23 -7.55 14.62 3.23
C GLN A 23 -6.09 14.85 3.59
N ASN A 24 -5.86 15.50 4.74
CA ASN A 24 -4.51 15.70 5.23
C ASN A 24 -4.08 14.40 5.95
N PHE A 25 -2.92 13.86 5.54
CA PHE A 25 -2.35 12.66 6.15
C PHE A 25 -2.28 12.75 7.67
N ASN A 26 -1.83 13.89 8.17
CA ASN A 26 -1.62 14.10 9.61
C ASN A 26 -2.92 14.19 10.44
N ASP A 27 -4.09 14.29 9.81
CA ASP A 27 -5.37 14.28 10.55
C ASP A 27 -5.71 12.85 11.01
N TYR A 28 -5.32 11.83 10.22
CA TYR A 28 -5.70 10.43 10.43
C TYR A 28 -4.55 9.53 10.84
N PHE A 29 -3.31 9.86 10.46
CA PHE A 29 -2.16 8.97 10.57
C PHE A 29 -0.97 9.60 11.29
N VAL A 30 -0.13 8.74 11.85
CA VAL A 30 1.22 9.07 12.31
C VAL A 30 2.24 8.59 11.29
N ASP A 31 3.46 9.15 11.32
CA ASP A 31 4.55 8.76 10.39
C ASP A 31 5.18 7.42 10.79
N LYS A 32 4.34 6.38 10.83
CA LYS A 32 4.69 4.99 11.07
C LYS A 32 3.92 4.08 10.11
N THR A 33 4.41 2.88 9.91
CA THR A 33 3.73 1.85 9.11
C THR A 33 3.00 0.88 10.02
N LEU A 34 1.74 0.61 9.72
CA LEU A 34 1.04 -0.58 10.18
C LEU A 34 1.23 -1.65 9.11
N ARG A 35 1.97 -2.70 9.43
CA ARG A 35 2.08 -3.93 8.66
C ARG A 35 0.99 -4.87 9.13
N VAL A 36 0.21 -5.37 8.20
CA VAL A 36 -0.83 -6.38 8.46
C VAL A 36 -0.49 -7.62 7.63
N ASP A 37 -0.30 -8.72 8.32
CA ASP A 37 -0.05 -10.01 7.71
C ASP A 37 -1.38 -10.75 7.59
N TYR A 38 -1.68 -11.23 6.38
CA TYR A 38 -2.90 -11.98 6.09
C TYR A 38 -2.56 -13.32 5.46
N THR A 39 -3.35 -14.31 5.76
CA THR A 39 -3.34 -15.58 5.04
C THR A 39 -4.56 -15.66 4.14
N PHE A 40 -4.32 -15.85 2.83
CA PHE A 40 -5.35 -16.16 1.85
C PHE A 40 -5.41 -17.66 1.65
N VAL A 41 -6.59 -18.24 1.82
CA VAL A 41 -6.79 -19.71 1.74
C VAL A 41 -7.93 -19.98 0.77
N GLY A 42 -7.77 -21.01 -0.06
CA GLY A 42 -8.89 -21.45 -0.88
C GLY A 42 -8.50 -22.16 -2.15
N ASN A 43 -9.44 -22.14 -3.07
CA ASN A 43 -9.35 -22.77 -4.39
C ASN A 43 -10.22 -21.97 -5.39
N ALA A 44 -10.34 -22.45 -6.63
CA ALA A 44 -11.10 -21.75 -7.68
C ALA A 44 -12.60 -21.55 -7.35
N LYS A 45 -13.15 -22.25 -6.35
CA LYS A 45 -14.59 -22.19 -5.98
C LYS A 45 -14.84 -21.38 -4.72
N GLN A 46 -13.94 -21.45 -3.77
CA GLN A 46 -14.08 -20.82 -2.45
C GLN A 46 -12.77 -20.21 -2.00
N GLN A 47 -12.85 -18.98 -1.51
CA GLN A 47 -11.71 -18.20 -1.05
C GLN A 47 -12.03 -17.59 0.30
N MET A 48 -11.04 -17.54 1.18
CA MET A 48 -11.12 -16.94 2.52
C MET A 48 -9.89 -16.09 2.78
N ILE A 49 -10.05 -15.11 3.64
CA ILE A 49 -9.00 -14.22 4.13
C ILE A 49 -9.02 -14.30 5.65
N ALA A 50 -7.86 -14.47 6.27
CA ALA A 50 -7.68 -14.39 7.71
C ALA A 50 -6.59 -13.36 8.04
N VAL A 51 -6.76 -12.65 9.16
CA VAL A 51 -5.68 -11.84 9.76
C VAL A 51 -4.77 -12.79 10.51
N ASP A 52 -3.48 -12.65 10.30
CA ASP A 52 -2.46 -13.40 11.04
C ASP A 52 -1.84 -12.52 12.13
N GLU A 53 -1.13 -11.46 11.75
CA GLU A 53 -0.37 -10.63 12.67
C GLU A 53 -0.49 -9.14 12.32
N LEU A 54 -0.40 -8.29 13.36
CA LEU A 54 -0.33 -6.85 13.23
C LEU A 54 1.00 -6.35 13.80
N ASN A 55 1.70 -5.54 13.02
CA ASN A 55 3.00 -5.01 13.43
C ASN A 55 3.08 -3.50 13.15
N VAL A 56 3.67 -2.74 14.07
CA VAL A 56 4.05 -1.35 13.82
C VAL A 56 5.53 -1.26 13.51
N MET A 57 5.85 -0.52 12.44
CA MET A 57 7.22 -0.28 11.99
C MET A 57 7.54 1.21 11.98
N PRO A 58 8.81 1.62 12.18
CA PRO A 58 9.22 3.01 12.09
C PRO A 58 8.95 3.57 10.68
N ARG A 59 8.49 4.81 10.61
CA ARG A 59 8.27 5.59 9.38
C ARG A 59 7.27 4.98 8.39
N TRP A 60 6.61 5.87 7.68
CA TRP A 60 5.75 5.55 6.55
C TRP A 60 6.39 6.05 5.25
N TYR A 61 6.61 5.14 4.31
CA TYR A 61 7.24 5.42 3.00
C TYR A 61 6.25 5.44 1.85
N GLY A 62 4.97 5.18 2.10
CA GLY A 62 3.94 5.21 1.08
C GLY A 62 3.37 6.62 0.86
N LYS A 63 2.29 6.70 0.07
CA LYS A 63 1.66 7.97 -0.27
C LYS A 63 1.13 8.71 0.96
N LYS A 64 1.36 10.03 1.00
CA LYS A 64 0.82 10.96 2.01
C LYS A 64 -0.22 11.93 1.44
N GLN A 65 -0.50 11.85 0.14
CA GLN A 65 -1.49 12.66 -0.57
C GLN A 65 -2.41 11.74 -1.38
N ARG A 66 -3.62 12.22 -1.72
CA ARG A 66 -4.59 11.47 -2.52
C ARG A 66 -4.86 10.09 -1.90
N LEU A 67 -5.04 10.07 -0.57
CA LEU A 67 -5.04 8.87 0.25
C LEU A 67 -6.12 7.85 -0.17
N GLY A 68 -7.31 8.32 -0.55
CA GLY A 68 -8.42 7.49 -0.99
C GLY A 68 -8.39 7.09 -2.47
N GLU A 69 -7.40 7.57 -3.27
CA GLU A 69 -7.35 7.29 -4.69
C GLU A 69 -6.57 6.00 -5.01
N VAL A 70 -7.06 5.27 -6.01
CA VAL A 70 -6.42 4.07 -6.55
C VAL A 70 -6.14 4.32 -8.04
N PRO A 71 -4.94 4.82 -8.39
CA PRO A 71 -4.62 5.19 -9.77
C PRO A 71 -4.47 3.98 -10.71
N VAL A 72 -4.09 2.82 -10.16
CA VAL A 72 -3.97 1.55 -10.89
C VAL A 72 -4.71 0.49 -10.10
N GLU A 73 -5.67 -0.18 -10.74
CA GLU A 73 -6.45 -1.23 -10.11
C GLU A 73 -5.86 -2.61 -10.38
N GLY A 74 -5.47 -3.31 -9.31
CA GLY A 74 -5.17 -4.73 -9.30
C GLY A 74 -6.42 -5.58 -9.08
N ASN A 75 -6.24 -6.86 -8.83
CA ASN A 75 -7.32 -7.79 -8.52
C ASN A 75 -7.62 -7.90 -7.01
N GLY A 76 -7.04 -7.02 -6.20
CA GLY A 76 -7.36 -6.84 -4.79
C GLY A 76 -7.30 -5.39 -4.37
N GLN A 77 -7.97 -5.07 -3.26
CA GLN A 77 -7.98 -3.72 -2.69
C GLN A 77 -7.99 -3.79 -1.18
N ILE A 78 -7.18 -2.94 -0.55
CA ILE A 78 -7.24 -2.64 0.88
C ILE A 78 -7.85 -1.25 1.07
N THR A 79 -8.83 -1.14 1.97
CA THR A 79 -9.52 0.11 2.30
C THR A 79 -9.50 0.30 3.80
N VAL A 80 -9.02 1.45 4.25
CA VAL A 80 -9.04 1.86 5.66
C VAL A 80 -10.11 2.92 5.86
N ARG A 81 -11.01 2.70 6.82
CA ARG A 81 -12.08 3.62 7.19
C ARG A 81 -11.92 4.09 8.64
N ALA A 82 -12.16 5.36 8.88
CA ALA A 82 -12.30 5.85 10.24
C ALA A 82 -13.50 5.16 10.91
N HIS A 83 -13.28 4.44 12.01
CA HIS A 83 -14.32 3.63 12.65
C HIS A 83 -15.57 4.43 13.04
N LYS A 84 -15.38 5.64 13.60
CA LYS A 84 -16.48 6.49 14.08
C LYS A 84 -17.36 7.06 12.97
N THR A 85 -16.78 7.35 11.80
CA THR A 85 -17.49 8.07 10.73
C THR A 85 -17.78 7.20 9.51
N GLY A 86 -17.08 6.07 9.36
CA GLY A 86 -17.12 5.23 8.16
C GLY A 86 -16.43 5.87 6.95
N GLU A 87 -15.81 7.06 7.11
CA GLU A 87 -15.10 7.75 6.04
C GLU A 87 -13.90 6.92 5.55
N VAL A 88 -13.72 6.82 4.23
CA VAL A 88 -12.52 6.23 3.65
C VAL A 88 -11.35 7.18 3.82
N ILE A 89 -10.36 6.80 4.62
CA ILE A 89 -9.18 7.61 4.92
C ILE A 89 -7.91 7.12 4.22
N TYR A 90 -7.91 5.87 3.72
CA TYR A 90 -6.83 5.33 2.91
C TYR A 90 -7.35 4.20 2.02
N ARG A 91 -6.78 4.08 0.82
CA ARG A 91 -7.07 3.00 -0.11
C ARG A 91 -5.84 2.66 -0.93
N ASN A 92 -5.60 1.38 -1.16
CA ASN A 92 -4.58 0.91 -2.08
C ASN A 92 -5.07 -0.33 -2.82
N SER A 93 -4.48 -0.60 -3.97
CA SER A 93 -4.76 -1.78 -4.78
C SER A 93 -3.53 -2.68 -4.84
N PHE A 94 -3.75 -3.96 -5.07
CA PHE A 94 -2.70 -4.96 -5.15
C PHE A 94 -3.07 -6.11 -6.09
N SER A 95 -2.09 -6.93 -6.42
CA SER A 95 -2.26 -8.25 -7.04
C SER A 95 -1.39 -9.25 -6.29
N THR A 96 -1.82 -10.52 -6.22
CA THR A 96 -1.13 -11.55 -5.43
C THR A 96 -0.92 -12.83 -6.22
N LEU A 97 0.08 -13.60 -5.80
CA LEU A 97 0.33 -14.95 -6.32
C LEU A 97 -0.85 -15.90 -6.07
N PHE A 98 -1.59 -15.73 -4.97
CA PHE A 98 -2.81 -16.49 -4.71
C PHE A 98 -3.82 -16.35 -5.85
N GLN A 99 -4.09 -15.13 -6.29
CA GLN A 99 -5.06 -14.85 -7.35
C GLN A 99 -4.54 -15.30 -8.72
N GLU A 100 -3.22 -15.26 -8.96
CA GLU A 100 -2.60 -15.85 -10.14
C GLU A 100 -2.78 -17.37 -10.12
N TRP A 101 -2.44 -18.03 -9.01
CA TRP A 101 -2.60 -19.48 -8.84
C TRP A 101 -4.04 -19.95 -9.05
N LEU A 102 -5.04 -19.18 -8.63
CA LEU A 102 -6.45 -19.50 -8.86
C LEU A 102 -6.82 -19.68 -10.35
N SER A 103 -6.01 -19.14 -11.26
CA SER A 103 -6.20 -19.29 -12.71
C SER A 103 -5.71 -20.63 -13.25
N TYR A 104 -4.90 -21.38 -12.50
CA TYR A 104 -4.34 -22.65 -12.92
C TYR A 104 -5.33 -23.82 -12.73
N PRO A 105 -5.22 -24.88 -13.54
CA PRO A 105 -6.05 -26.07 -13.41
C PRO A 105 -5.97 -26.77 -12.05
N GLU A 106 -4.83 -26.62 -11.36
CA GLU A 106 -4.59 -27.17 -10.04
C GLU A 106 -5.55 -26.61 -9.00
N ALA A 107 -5.85 -25.30 -9.04
CA ALA A 107 -6.76 -24.65 -8.12
C ALA A 107 -8.21 -25.18 -8.18
N LYS A 108 -8.58 -25.90 -9.24
CA LYS A 108 -9.88 -26.58 -9.35
C LYS A 108 -9.97 -27.85 -8.47
N LYS A 109 -8.81 -28.40 -8.10
CA LYS A 109 -8.70 -29.70 -7.40
C LYS A 109 -8.16 -29.55 -5.97
N ASN A 110 -7.24 -28.62 -5.79
CA ASN A 110 -6.50 -28.43 -4.54
C ASN A 110 -6.90 -27.12 -3.86
N THR A 111 -6.77 -27.10 -2.52
CA THR A 111 -6.83 -25.90 -1.71
C THR A 111 -5.42 -25.58 -1.22
N GLN A 112 -5.03 -24.31 -1.33
CA GLN A 112 -3.73 -23.83 -0.85
C GLN A 112 -3.89 -22.57 -0.01
N SER A 113 -2.86 -22.27 0.79
CA SER A 113 -2.73 -21.05 1.57
C SER A 113 -1.52 -20.24 1.11
N PHE A 114 -1.67 -18.91 1.11
CA PHE A 114 -0.63 -17.97 0.74
C PHE A 114 -0.56 -16.87 1.81
N GLU A 115 0.62 -16.68 2.34
CA GLU A 115 0.90 -15.55 3.21
C GLU A 115 1.02 -14.28 2.36
N ASN A 116 0.43 -13.19 2.86
CA ASN A 116 0.45 -11.89 2.21
C ASN A 116 0.69 -10.80 3.23
N VAL A 117 1.53 -9.83 2.88
CA VAL A 117 1.85 -8.69 3.73
C VAL A 117 1.35 -7.40 3.08
N PHE A 118 0.60 -6.61 3.83
CA PHE A 118 0.15 -5.30 3.38
C PHE A 118 0.60 -4.21 4.33
N LEU A 119 1.06 -3.11 3.75
CA LEU A 119 1.51 -1.94 4.50
C LEU A 119 0.49 -0.82 4.30
N VAL A 120 0.02 -0.28 5.42
CA VAL A 120 -0.82 0.93 5.45
C VAL A 120 -0.23 1.92 6.44
N PRO A 121 -0.53 3.22 6.34
CA PRO A 121 -0.06 4.16 7.34
C PRO A 121 -0.69 3.85 8.70
N MET A 122 0.07 4.01 9.79
CA MET A 122 -0.39 3.73 11.15
C MET A 122 -1.46 4.75 11.57
N PRO A 123 -2.70 4.31 11.87
CA PRO A 123 -3.78 5.22 12.24
C PRO A 123 -3.57 5.81 13.63
N LYS A 124 -4.12 7.01 13.87
CA LYS A 124 -4.16 7.66 15.18
C LYS A 124 -5.29 7.15 16.06
N ASP A 125 -6.43 6.87 15.44
CA ASP A 125 -7.65 6.39 16.08
C ASP A 125 -8.03 5.01 15.55
N THR A 126 -9.01 4.38 16.18
CA THR A 126 -9.58 3.11 15.73
C THR A 126 -10.08 3.19 14.29
N VAL A 127 -9.73 2.20 13.49
CA VAL A 127 -10.11 2.08 12.09
C VAL A 127 -10.69 0.70 11.79
N ASP A 128 -11.46 0.62 10.70
CA ASP A 128 -11.87 -0.62 10.09
C ASP A 128 -11.07 -0.82 8.79
N ILE A 129 -10.35 -1.93 8.70
CA ILE A 129 -9.61 -2.32 7.50
C ILE A 129 -10.41 -3.38 6.75
N THR A 130 -10.77 -3.07 5.52
CA THR A 130 -11.42 -4.02 4.60
C THR A 130 -10.45 -4.46 3.53
N LEU A 131 -10.23 -5.74 3.41
CA LEU A 131 -9.52 -6.38 2.30
C LEU A 131 -10.53 -7.07 1.39
N SER A 132 -10.44 -6.83 0.07
CA SER A 132 -11.33 -7.44 -0.91
C SER A 132 -10.53 -8.02 -2.07
N LEU A 133 -10.87 -9.25 -2.49
CA LEU A 133 -10.36 -9.89 -3.69
C LEU A 133 -11.43 -9.86 -4.78
N PHE A 134 -11.02 -9.62 -6.01
CA PHE A 134 -11.90 -9.49 -7.16
C PHE A 134 -11.52 -10.50 -8.24
N ASN A 135 -12.52 -11.00 -8.95
CA ASN A 135 -12.31 -11.75 -10.18
C ASN A 135 -12.10 -10.80 -11.39
N ASN A 136 -11.90 -11.36 -12.57
CA ASN A 136 -11.68 -10.59 -13.80
C ASN A 136 -12.89 -9.74 -14.24
N ARG A 137 -14.07 -9.96 -13.64
CA ARG A 137 -15.28 -9.15 -13.84
C ARG A 137 -15.48 -8.09 -12.78
N ARG A 138 -14.49 -7.92 -11.88
CA ARG A 138 -14.55 -7.00 -10.72
C ARG A 138 -15.64 -7.36 -9.70
N GLU A 139 -16.08 -8.62 -9.68
CA GLU A 139 -16.96 -9.14 -8.64
C GLU A 139 -16.13 -9.56 -7.44
N VAL A 140 -16.60 -9.26 -6.22
CA VAL A 140 -15.92 -9.65 -4.98
C VAL A 140 -16.00 -11.16 -4.80
N THR A 141 -14.87 -11.83 -4.70
CA THR A 141 -14.76 -13.29 -4.49
C THR A 141 -14.48 -13.65 -3.04
N ALA A 142 -13.79 -12.77 -2.32
CA ALA A 142 -13.62 -12.84 -0.88
C ALA A 142 -13.45 -11.43 -0.30
N SER A 143 -13.92 -11.23 0.92
CA SER A 143 -13.71 -9.98 1.65
C SER A 143 -13.64 -10.25 3.14
N LEU A 144 -12.78 -9.51 3.82
CA LEU A 144 -12.66 -9.49 5.27
C LEU A 144 -12.62 -8.04 5.74
N THR A 145 -13.40 -7.72 6.77
CA THR A 145 -13.28 -6.46 7.50
C THR A 145 -12.92 -6.77 8.95
N HIS A 146 -11.89 -6.12 9.45
CA HIS A 146 -11.51 -6.20 10.86
C HIS A 146 -11.18 -4.82 11.41
N GLN A 147 -11.35 -4.67 12.72
CA GLN A 147 -11.02 -3.46 13.44
C GLN A 147 -9.55 -3.46 13.86
N VAL A 148 -8.93 -2.28 13.82
CA VAL A 148 -7.60 -2.04 14.39
C VAL A 148 -7.69 -0.91 15.40
N VAL A 149 -7.33 -1.22 16.64
CA VAL A 149 -7.20 -0.26 17.73
C VAL A 149 -5.72 0.06 17.89
N PRO A 150 -5.25 1.30 17.64
CA PRO A 150 -3.81 1.62 17.61
C PRO A 150 -3.05 1.35 18.91
N THR A 151 -3.76 1.25 20.03
CA THR A 151 -3.20 0.99 21.37
C THR A 151 -3.32 -0.49 21.78
N ASP A 152 -3.73 -1.38 20.86
CA ASP A 152 -3.84 -2.79 21.16
C ASP A 152 -2.45 -3.39 21.42
N ILE A 153 -2.33 -4.12 22.54
CA ILE A 153 -1.10 -4.77 22.98
C ILE A 153 -0.65 -5.90 22.05
N LEU A 154 -1.56 -6.41 21.21
CA LEU A 154 -1.27 -7.43 20.20
C LEU A 154 -0.63 -6.87 18.94
N ILE A 155 -0.47 -5.55 18.83
CA ILE A 155 0.32 -4.92 17.77
C ILE A 155 1.79 -4.94 18.18
N HIS A 156 2.58 -5.78 17.56
CA HIS A 156 3.99 -5.95 17.89
C HIS A 156 4.85 -4.85 17.25
N HIS A 157 6.02 -4.58 17.82
CA HIS A 157 6.99 -3.64 17.28
C HIS A 157 8.05 -4.39 16.46
N LYS A 158 8.19 -4.01 15.18
CA LYS A 158 9.21 -4.56 14.26
C LYS A 158 10.04 -3.43 13.63
N GLY A 159 11.26 -3.77 13.21
CA GLY A 159 12.12 -2.84 12.45
C GLY A 159 12.77 -1.73 13.27
N GLU A 160 12.85 -1.85 14.60
CA GLU A 160 13.53 -0.88 15.45
C GLU A 160 15.06 -0.87 15.23
N LYS A 161 15.60 -1.98 14.75
CA LYS A 161 17.00 -2.10 14.33
C LYS A 161 17.01 -2.31 12.80
N PRO A 162 17.11 -1.24 12.01
CA PRO A 162 17.15 -1.37 10.56
C PRO A 162 18.43 -2.10 10.14
N THR A 163 18.31 -2.94 9.11
CA THR A 163 19.48 -3.48 8.39
C THR A 163 20.31 -2.34 7.85
N ALA A 164 21.63 -2.44 7.91
CA ALA A 164 22.53 -1.43 7.39
C ALA A 164 22.29 -1.17 5.91
N TYR A 165 22.27 0.08 5.48
CA TYR A 165 22.09 0.45 4.09
C TYR A 165 22.93 1.67 3.70
N GLU A 166 23.18 1.82 2.41
CA GLU A 166 23.81 3.01 1.81
C GLU A 166 22.84 3.70 0.87
N THR A 167 22.74 5.02 0.93
CA THR A 167 21.95 5.80 -0.02
C THR A 167 22.74 5.96 -1.31
N ILE A 168 22.22 5.45 -2.40
CA ILE A 168 22.83 5.49 -3.75
C ILE A 168 22.37 6.73 -4.51
N GLN A 169 21.08 7.06 -4.39
CA GLN A 169 20.48 8.21 -5.07
C GLN A 169 19.33 8.76 -4.23
N GLN A 170 19.19 10.07 -4.21
CA GLN A 170 18.09 10.75 -3.51
C GLN A 170 17.21 11.52 -4.51
N ALA A 171 15.90 11.38 -4.35
CA ALA A 171 14.92 12.14 -5.14
C ALA A 171 14.93 13.62 -4.76
N ALA A 172 14.57 14.48 -5.69
CA ALA A 172 14.40 15.92 -5.44
C ALA A 172 13.25 16.19 -4.45
N ASP A 173 12.16 15.42 -4.51
CA ASP A 173 11.04 15.46 -3.57
C ASP A 173 10.83 14.07 -2.94
N THR A 174 11.29 13.91 -1.70
CA THR A 174 11.21 12.64 -0.96
C THR A 174 9.79 12.28 -0.51
N THR A 175 8.82 13.20 -0.61
CA THR A 175 7.42 12.96 -0.25
C THR A 175 6.61 12.39 -1.41
N ARG A 176 7.13 12.47 -2.64
CA ARG A 176 6.47 12.09 -3.89
C ARG A 176 7.42 11.36 -4.83
N CYS A 177 8.18 10.42 -4.29
CA CYS A 177 9.18 9.68 -5.04
C CYS A 177 8.88 8.18 -5.08
N ILE A 178 9.56 7.49 -5.98
CA ILE A 178 9.59 6.03 -6.06
C ILE A 178 10.80 5.56 -5.25
N HIS A 179 10.57 4.59 -4.37
CA HIS A 179 11.63 3.97 -3.58
C HIS A 179 12.09 2.68 -4.25
N VAL A 180 13.40 2.54 -4.46
CA VAL A 180 14.06 1.34 -4.97
C VAL A 180 15.08 0.88 -3.96
N ALA A 181 15.10 -0.41 -3.64
CA ALA A 181 16.09 -1.03 -2.79
C ALA A 181 16.78 -2.16 -3.56
N TYR A 182 18.11 -2.08 -3.64
CA TYR A 182 18.95 -3.21 -4.01
C TYR A 182 19.30 -3.99 -2.74
N ILE A 183 19.15 -5.31 -2.77
CA ILE A 183 19.36 -6.18 -1.62
C ILE A 183 20.60 -7.05 -1.88
N ALA A 184 21.49 -7.18 -0.91
CA ALA A 184 22.77 -7.89 -1.04
C ALA A 184 22.61 -9.42 -0.98
N GLU A 185 21.58 -9.97 -1.63
CA GLU A 185 21.38 -11.41 -1.71
C GLU A 185 22.51 -12.06 -2.52
N GLY A 186 23.17 -13.06 -1.94
CA GLY A 186 24.27 -13.78 -2.57
C GLY A 186 25.66 -13.18 -2.39
N TYR A 187 25.78 -12.07 -1.65
CA TYR A 187 27.07 -11.50 -1.24
C TYR A 187 27.37 -11.86 0.21
N THR A 188 28.63 -12.11 0.52
CA THR A 188 29.13 -12.26 1.89
C THR A 188 29.47 -10.90 2.50
N ASP A 189 29.61 -10.81 3.83
CA ASP A 189 30.03 -9.57 4.51
C ASP A 189 31.33 -8.99 3.95
N ALA A 190 32.29 -9.85 3.53
CA ALA A 190 33.56 -9.43 2.94
C ALA A 190 33.40 -8.84 1.53
N GLU A 191 32.28 -9.07 0.87
CA GLU A 191 31.99 -8.63 -0.50
C GLU A 191 31.09 -7.38 -0.56
N MET A 192 30.78 -6.76 0.59
CA MET A 192 29.88 -5.61 0.63
C MET A 192 30.37 -4.41 -0.20
N ASP A 193 31.68 -4.20 -0.32
CA ASP A 193 32.22 -3.14 -1.18
C ASP A 193 32.00 -3.47 -2.67
N THR A 194 32.12 -4.74 -3.04
CA THR A 194 31.78 -5.22 -4.40
C THR A 194 30.31 -5.04 -4.67
N PHE A 195 29.44 -5.44 -3.74
CA PHE A 195 27.99 -5.22 -3.86
C PHE A 195 27.65 -3.75 -4.09
N ILE A 196 28.20 -2.84 -3.28
CA ILE A 196 27.94 -1.40 -3.44
C ILE A 196 28.42 -0.88 -4.81
N LYS A 197 29.57 -1.36 -5.31
CA LYS A 197 30.04 -1.02 -6.65
C LYS A 197 29.06 -1.51 -7.72
N ASP A 198 28.64 -2.77 -7.64
CA ASP A 198 27.74 -3.39 -8.61
C ASP A 198 26.37 -2.69 -8.59
N VAL A 199 25.86 -2.28 -7.41
CA VAL A 199 24.64 -1.48 -7.29
C VAL A 199 24.80 -0.12 -7.99
N LYS A 200 25.92 0.57 -7.83
CA LYS A 200 26.18 1.86 -8.50
C LYS A 200 26.21 1.68 -10.02
N ASP A 201 26.87 0.65 -10.52
CA ASP A 201 26.94 0.33 -11.94
C ASP A 201 25.53 -0.02 -12.50
N ALA A 202 24.77 -0.84 -11.79
CA ALA A 202 23.40 -1.21 -12.17
C ALA A 202 22.43 0.02 -12.15
N ASN A 203 22.57 0.89 -11.15
CA ASN A 203 21.78 2.12 -11.04
C ASN A 203 22.08 3.08 -12.19
N GLU A 204 23.35 3.28 -12.57
CA GLU A 204 23.71 4.08 -13.72
C GLU A 204 23.20 3.45 -15.02
N ALA A 205 23.29 2.13 -15.16
CA ALA A 205 22.73 1.43 -16.33
C ALA A 205 21.22 1.67 -16.46
N LEU A 206 20.45 1.52 -15.36
CA LEU A 206 19.00 1.78 -15.34
C LEU A 206 18.68 3.20 -15.78
N PHE A 207 19.33 4.19 -15.17
CA PHE A 207 19.03 5.62 -15.42
C PHE A 207 19.71 6.20 -16.67
N ASN A 208 20.42 5.39 -17.45
CA ASN A 208 20.87 5.76 -18.79
C ASN A 208 19.83 5.39 -19.88
N HIS A 209 18.78 4.62 -19.55
CA HIS A 209 17.71 4.23 -20.47
C HIS A 209 16.44 5.09 -20.32
N GLU A 210 15.78 5.36 -21.43
CA GLU A 210 14.45 5.96 -21.43
C GLU A 210 13.39 4.90 -21.03
N PRO A 211 12.36 5.27 -20.25
CA PRO A 211 12.00 6.63 -19.78
C PRO A 211 12.70 7.07 -18.47
N PHE A 212 13.45 6.18 -17.81
CA PHE A 212 14.01 6.39 -16.47
C PHE A 212 14.99 7.57 -16.43
N LYS A 213 15.74 7.81 -17.51
CA LYS A 213 16.70 8.91 -17.63
C LYS A 213 16.07 10.27 -17.33
N LYS A 214 14.87 10.52 -17.88
CA LYS A 214 14.13 11.79 -17.69
C LYS A 214 13.43 11.90 -16.33
N MET A 215 13.34 10.80 -15.59
CA MET A 215 12.62 10.74 -14.32
C MET A 215 13.57 10.45 -13.15
N ARG A 216 14.88 10.50 -13.37
CA ARG A 216 15.90 10.11 -12.39
C ARG A 216 15.71 10.80 -11.04
N ASP A 217 15.34 12.07 -11.05
CA ASP A 217 15.09 12.92 -9.89
C ASP A 217 13.86 12.49 -9.05
N ARG A 218 13.07 11.56 -9.56
CA ARG A 218 11.89 11.00 -8.86
C ARG A 218 12.18 9.73 -8.08
N PHE A 219 13.41 9.27 -8.03
CA PHE A 219 13.76 7.99 -7.40
C PHE A 219 14.68 8.19 -6.22
N ASN A 220 14.27 7.61 -5.07
CA ASN A 220 15.17 7.29 -3.97
C ASN A 220 15.68 5.87 -4.16
N VAL A 221 16.99 5.70 -4.13
CA VAL A 221 17.64 4.39 -4.30
C VAL A 221 18.55 4.12 -3.13
N ILE A 222 18.40 2.96 -2.50
CA ILE A 222 19.24 2.47 -1.42
C ILE A 222 19.83 1.11 -1.75
N ALA A 223 20.99 0.82 -1.20
CA ALA A 223 21.62 -0.50 -1.18
C ALA A 223 21.53 -1.07 0.23
N VAL A 224 20.83 -2.17 0.43
CA VAL A 224 20.64 -2.82 1.73
C VAL A 224 21.67 -3.93 1.87
N LYS A 225 22.48 -3.84 2.94
CA LYS A 225 23.55 -4.78 3.28
C LYS A 225 22.97 -5.92 4.14
N SER A 226 22.24 -6.83 3.49
CA SER A 226 21.57 -7.95 4.18
C SER A 226 22.41 -9.21 4.19
#